data_433659021908e03099219a25b590eb4e
#
_entry.id   433659021908e03099219a25b590eb4e
#
_cell.length_a   1.000
_cell.length_b   1.000
_cell.length_c   1.000
_cell.angle_alpha   90.00
_cell.angle_beta   90.00
_cell.angle_gamma   90.00
#
_symmetry.space_group_name_H-M   'P 1'
#
loop_
_entity.id
_entity.type
_entity.pdbx_description
1 polymer ?
#
loop_
_entity_poly.entity_id
_entity_poly.type
_entity_poly.pdbx_seq_one_letter_code
_entity_poly.pdbx_strand_id
1 'polypeptide(L)'
;PAVVIVFEFKSPHDAHFSLAVANPKGLSRQLITALYRTVFSRAARITALVEPDNLSANSQVWRMGFKPEGYLRRGYDHHQDARVWGLLPEDCPYLRGTPFRFRVVQQTHDTVERMQ
;
A
#
# COMPACT_ATOMS: atom_id res chain seq x y z
N PRO A 1 -3.22 -1.01 -17.88
CA PRO A 1 -3.75 -1.25 -16.55
C PRO A 1 -4.16 0.05 -15.87
N ALA A 2 -5.20 -0.02 -15.13
CA ALA A 2 -5.72 1.14 -14.42
C ALA A 2 -4.96 1.42 -13.12
N VAL A 3 -4.26 0.43 -12.58
CA VAL A 3 -3.63 0.53 -11.28
C VAL A 3 -2.27 -0.16 -11.31
N VAL A 4 -1.25 0.54 -10.83
CA VAL A 4 0.06 -0.02 -10.57
C VAL A 4 0.38 0.25 -9.11
N ILE A 5 0.74 -0.80 -8.39
CA ILE A 5 1.10 -0.70 -6.99
C ILE A 5 2.53 -1.19 -6.84
N VAL A 6 3.35 -0.34 -6.26
CA VAL A 6 4.77 -0.62 -6.05
C VAL A 6 5.02 -0.65 -4.55
N PHE A 7 5.73 -1.67 -4.08
CA PHE A 7 6.16 -1.70 -2.71
C PHE A 7 7.60 -2.20 -2.61
N GLU A 8 8.25 -1.81 -1.54
CA GLU A 8 9.65 -2.14 -1.27
C GLU A 8 9.75 -2.77 0.10
N PHE A 9 10.39 -3.92 0.20
CA PHE A 9 10.65 -4.55 1.48
C PHE A 9 11.85 -3.86 2.14
N LYS A 10 11.58 -3.11 3.21
CA LYS A 10 12.63 -2.45 4.01
C LYS A 10 13.31 -3.44 4.94
N SER A 11 12.59 -4.51 5.28
CA SER A 11 13.10 -5.66 6.02
C SER A 11 12.28 -6.88 5.58
N PRO A 12 12.63 -8.10 6.01
CA PRO A 12 11.85 -9.28 5.62
C PRO A 12 10.38 -9.24 6.06
N HIS A 13 10.02 -8.36 6.99
CA HIS A 13 8.66 -8.30 7.54
C HIS A 13 7.94 -6.97 7.32
N ASP A 14 8.60 -5.96 6.76
CA ASP A 14 8.01 -4.63 6.55
C ASP A 14 8.03 -4.26 5.07
N ALA A 15 6.86 -4.13 4.48
CA ALA A 15 6.70 -3.67 3.11
C ALA A 15 6.25 -2.21 3.11
N HIS A 16 7.02 -1.34 2.48
CA HIS A 16 6.64 0.04 2.19
C HIS A 16 5.92 0.09 0.86
N PHE A 17 4.87 0.87 0.79
CA PHE A 17 3.95 0.80 -0.31
C PHE A 17 3.71 2.18 -0.92
N SER A 18 3.71 2.23 -2.23
CA SER A 18 3.37 3.41 -3.03
C SER A 18 2.31 3.03 -4.05
N LEU A 19 1.36 3.91 -4.26
CA LEU A 19 0.23 3.66 -5.14
C LEU A 19 0.21 4.69 -6.25
N ALA A 20 0.17 4.20 -7.49
CA ALA A 20 -0.08 5.03 -8.65
C ALA A 20 -1.38 4.57 -9.29
N VAL A 21 -2.36 5.45 -9.38
CA VAL A 21 -3.68 5.12 -9.93
C VAL A 21 -3.97 6.02 -11.12
N ALA A 22 -3.98 5.43 -12.31
CA ALA A 22 -4.35 6.15 -13.52
C ALA A 22 -5.87 6.40 -13.57
N ASN A 23 -6.64 5.48 -13.00
CA ASN A 23 -8.09 5.60 -12.90
C ASN A 23 -8.50 5.20 -11.48
N PRO A 24 -8.98 6.16 -10.65
CA PRO A 24 -9.38 5.85 -9.27
C PRO A 24 -10.44 4.76 -9.16
N LYS A 25 -11.28 4.60 -10.18
CA LYS A 25 -12.29 3.53 -10.21
C LYS A 25 -11.67 2.15 -10.35
N GLY A 26 -10.38 2.04 -10.68
CA GLY A 26 -9.67 0.77 -10.72
C GLY A 26 -9.39 0.16 -9.36
N LEU A 27 -9.55 0.94 -8.27
CA LEU A 27 -9.35 0.46 -6.91
C LEU A 27 -10.63 -0.16 -6.37
N SER A 28 -10.86 -1.42 -6.71
CA SER A 28 -11.98 -2.17 -6.16
C SER A 28 -11.59 -2.83 -4.84
N ARG A 29 -12.61 -3.19 -4.04
CA ARG A 29 -12.40 -3.95 -2.81
C ARG A 29 -11.69 -5.28 -3.08
N GLN A 30 -12.07 -5.96 -4.15
CA GLN A 30 -11.45 -7.24 -4.52
C GLN A 30 -9.99 -7.07 -4.91
N LEU A 31 -9.66 -6.02 -5.63
CA LEU A 31 -8.28 -5.72 -6.02
C LEU A 31 -7.41 -5.49 -4.79
N ILE A 32 -7.90 -4.67 -3.87
CA ILE A 32 -7.19 -4.37 -2.62
C ILE A 32 -7.03 -5.63 -1.79
N THR A 33 -8.08 -6.44 -1.67
CA THR A 33 -8.05 -7.70 -0.93
C THR A 33 -6.96 -8.63 -1.47
N ALA A 34 -6.92 -8.80 -2.78
CA ALA A 34 -5.94 -9.68 -3.40
C ALA A 34 -4.52 -9.14 -3.23
N LEU A 35 -4.34 -7.83 -3.33
CA LEU A 35 -3.05 -7.19 -3.07
C LEU A 35 -2.57 -7.49 -1.65
N TYR A 36 -3.43 -7.27 -0.66
CA TYR A 36 -3.04 -7.49 0.74
C TYR A 36 -2.70 -8.95 1.01
N ARG A 37 -3.43 -9.89 0.44
CA ARG A 37 -3.09 -11.31 0.57
C ARG A 37 -1.72 -11.61 0.02
N THR A 38 -1.40 -11.03 -1.13
CA THR A 38 -0.10 -11.21 -1.77
C THR A 38 1.02 -10.64 -0.91
N VAL A 39 0.86 -9.42 -0.42
CA VAL A 39 1.91 -8.76 0.36
C VAL A 39 2.05 -9.40 1.73
N PHE A 40 0.94 -9.69 2.41
CA PHE A 40 0.99 -10.30 3.75
C PHE A 40 1.43 -11.77 3.73
N SER A 41 1.50 -12.40 2.58
CA SER A 41 2.14 -13.71 2.48
C SER A 41 3.66 -13.61 2.72
N ARG A 42 4.24 -12.41 2.58
CA ARG A 42 5.67 -12.16 2.72
C ARG A 42 6.02 -11.18 3.84
N ALA A 43 5.10 -10.27 4.19
CA ALA A 43 5.36 -9.20 5.14
C ALA A 43 4.43 -9.30 6.35
N ALA A 44 4.92 -8.89 7.51
CA ALA A 44 4.12 -8.83 8.74
C ALA A 44 3.33 -7.52 8.83
N ARG A 45 3.78 -6.47 8.13
CA ARG A 45 3.14 -5.16 8.11
C ARG A 45 3.35 -4.48 6.77
N ILE A 46 2.47 -3.52 6.48
CA ILE A 46 2.63 -2.60 5.35
C ILE A 46 2.72 -1.19 5.90
N THR A 47 3.70 -0.43 5.44
CA THR A 47 3.91 0.96 5.83
C THR A 47 3.70 1.86 4.62
N ALA A 48 2.96 2.94 4.79
CA ALA A 48 2.81 3.98 3.78
C ALA A 48 3.29 5.31 4.33
N LEU A 49 4.10 6.01 3.55
CA LEU A 49 4.55 7.36 3.87
C LEU A 49 3.84 8.32 2.94
N VAL A 50 3.18 9.32 3.51
CA VAL A 50 2.37 10.28 2.75
C VAL A 50 2.73 11.68 3.19
N GLU A 51 2.80 12.62 2.24
CA GLU A 51 2.94 14.02 2.58
C GLU A 51 1.74 14.48 3.42
N PRO A 52 1.95 15.17 4.57
CA PRO A 52 0.84 15.58 5.42
C PRO A 52 -0.20 16.43 4.71
N ASP A 53 0.23 17.26 3.74
CA ASP A 53 -0.65 18.17 3.01
C ASP A 53 -1.42 17.49 1.87
N ASN A 54 -1.07 16.27 1.54
CA ASN A 54 -1.76 15.54 0.47
C ASN A 54 -3.02 14.88 1.03
N LEU A 55 -4.09 15.67 1.14
CA LEU A 55 -5.34 15.23 1.75
C LEU A 55 -5.96 14.05 1.01
N SER A 56 -5.86 14.05 -0.31
CA SER A 56 -6.39 12.97 -1.14
C SER A 56 -5.70 11.64 -0.83
N ALA A 57 -4.38 11.62 -0.79
CA ALA A 57 -3.62 10.41 -0.50
C ALA A 57 -3.84 9.93 0.93
N ASN A 58 -3.88 10.86 1.91
CA ASN A 58 -4.15 10.49 3.29
C ASN A 58 -5.55 9.89 3.45
N SER A 59 -6.53 10.48 2.80
CA SER A 59 -7.90 9.94 2.80
C SER A 59 -7.96 8.56 2.19
N GLN A 60 -7.21 8.34 1.12
CA GLN A 60 -7.21 7.07 0.41
C GLN A 60 -6.58 5.94 1.24
N VAL A 61 -5.44 6.18 1.87
CA VAL A 61 -4.82 5.14 2.72
C VAL A 61 -5.69 4.83 3.93
N TRP A 62 -6.38 5.83 4.47
CA TRP A 62 -7.33 5.60 5.55
C TRP A 62 -8.47 4.67 5.10
N ARG A 63 -9.02 4.90 3.90
CA ARG A 63 -10.07 4.04 3.34
C ARG A 63 -9.58 2.63 3.07
N MET A 64 -8.30 2.46 2.81
CA MET A 64 -7.69 1.16 2.57
C MET A 64 -7.42 0.38 3.85
N GLY A 65 -7.76 0.94 5.00
CA GLY A 65 -7.65 0.28 6.29
C GLY A 65 -6.43 0.67 7.11
N PHE A 66 -5.55 1.49 6.57
CA PHE A 66 -4.36 1.92 7.29
C PHE A 66 -4.72 2.80 8.47
N LYS A 67 -3.90 2.72 9.52
CA LYS A 67 -4.02 3.55 10.72
C LYS A 67 -2.85 4.53 10.79
N PRO A 68 -3.11 5.77 11.22
CA PRO A 68 -2.01 6.73 11.40
C PRO A 68 -1.14 6.33 12.58
N GLU A 69 0.18 6.34 12.38
CA GLU A 69 1.13 5.90 13.41
C GLU A 69 2.09 7.01 13.84
N GLY A 70 2.19 8.09 13.10
CA GLY A 70 3.04 9.19 13.49
C GLY A 70 3.54 10.04 12.34
N TYR A 71 4.60 10.77 12.65
CA TYR A 71 5.28 11.66 11.73
C TYR A 71 6.77 11.39 11.72
N LEU A 72 7.37 11.51 10.54
CA LEU A 72 8.83 11.56 10.39
C LEU A 72 9.18 12.93 9.85
N ARG A 73 9.94 13.71 10.62
CA ARG A 73 10.41 15.00 10.14
C ARG A 73 11.35 14.80 8.98
N ARG A 74 11.08 15.46 7.84
CA ARG A 74 11.78 15.26 6.56
C ARG A 74 11.83 13.79 6.14
N GLY A 75 10.77 13.06 6.45
CA GLY A 75 10.69 11.63 6.14
C GLY A 75 10.19 11.34 4.74
N TYR A 76 9.59 12.33 4.06
CA TYR A 76 9.10 12.17 2.72
C TYR A 76 10.16 12.57 1.68
N ASP A 77 10.71 13.78 1.83
CA ASP A 77 11.84 14.26 1.03
C ASP A 77 12.66 15.29 1.83
N HIS A 78 13.58 15.99 1.15
CA HIS A 78 14.49 16.95 1.79
C HIS A 78 13.79 18.11 2.49
N HIS A 79 12.55 18.40 2.11
CA HIS A 79 11.81 19.57 2.58
C HIS A 79 10.50 19.21 3.25
N GLN A 80 10.05 17.97 3.14
CA GLN A 80 8.72 17.58 3.55
C GLN A 80 8.74 16.44 4.56
N ASP A 81 7.91 16.62 5.59
CA ASP A 81 7.66 15.57 6.56
C ASP A 81 6.84 14.44 5.92
N ALA A 82 6.86 13.28 6.54
CA ALA A 82 5.99 12.18 6.17
C ALA A 82 5.01 11.88 7.30
N ARG A 83 3.75 11.72 6.95
CA ARG A 83 2.80 11.04 7.83
C ARG A 83 2.98 9.56 7.61
N VAL A 84 3.14 8.82 8.71
CA VAL A 84 3.34 7.36 8.68
C VAL A 84 2.01 6.68 8.92
N TRP A 85 1.66 5.78 8.01
CA TRP A 85 0.48 4.94 8.11
C TRP A 85 0.92 3.49 8.16
N GLY A 86 0.26 2.69 8.97
CA GLY A 86 0.58 1.27 9.09
C GLY A 86 -0.65 0.41 8.94
N LEU A 87 -0.45 -0.79 8.41
CA LEU A 87 -1.49 -1.79 8.29
C LEU A 87 -0.95 -3.14 8.73
N LEU A 88 -1.67 -3.78 9.65
CA LEU A 88 -1.41 -5.14 10.07
C LEU A 88 -2.47 -6.08 9.50
N PRO A 89 -2.16 -7.37 9.26
CA PRO A 89 -3.14 -8.30 8.72
C PRO A 89 -4.40 -8.40 9.57
N GLU A 90 -4.25 -8.42 10.90
CA GLU A 90 -5.36 -8.55 11.84
C GLU A 90 -6.29 -7.33 11.85
N ASP A 91 -5.78 -6.17 11.43
CA ASP A 91 -6.58 -4.93 11.35
C ASP A 91 -7.16 -4.68 9.97
N CYS A 92 -6.84 -5.56 9.01
CA CYS A 92 -7.20 -5.34 7.62
C CYS A 92 -8.62 -5.82 7.35
N PRO A 93 -9.56 -4.93 6.99
CA PRO A 93 -10.94 -5.33 6.69
C PRO A 93 -11.07 -6.03 5.34
N TYR A 94 -10.01 -6.07 4.55
CA TYR A 94 -10.06 -6.53 3.16
C TYR A 94 -9.57 -7.96 2.98
N LEU A 95 -9.22 -8.69 4.05
CA LEU A 95 -8.71 -10.04 3.91
C LEU A 95 -9.81 -11.11 3.74
N ARG A 96 -11.03 -10.68 3.40
CA ARG A 96 -12.16 -11.54 3.08
C ARG A 96 -12.65 -11.23 1.67
N GLY A 97 -13.05 -12.23 0.94
CA GLY A 97 -13.64 -12.04 -0.38
C GLY A 97 -12.96 -12.86 -1.46
N THR A 98 -13.35 -12.61 -2.71
CA THR A 98 -12.84 -13.32 -3.86
C THR A 98 -11.47 -12.78 -4.26
N PRO A 99 -10.44 -13.65 -4.31
CA PRO A 99 -9.11 -13.19 -4.69
C PRO A 99 -9.01 -12.91 -6.19
N PHE A 100 -8.20 -11.91 -6.54
CA PHE A 100 -7.71 -11.74 -7.89
C PHE A 100 -6.36 -12.44 -8.03
N ARG A 101 -5.97 -12.66 -9.27
CA ARG A 101 -4.62 -13.13 -9.55
C ARG A 101 -3.70 -11.94 -9.71
N PHE A 102 -2.52 -12.06 -9.16
CA PHE A 102 -1.44 -11.10 -9.32
C PHE A 102 -0.18 -11.80 -9.74
N ARG A 103 0.64 -11.06 -10.49
CA ARG A 103 2.01 -11.43 -10.74
C ARG A 103 2.89 -10.47 -9.96
N VAL A 104 3.79 -11.01 -9.15
CA VAL A 104 4.78 -10.23 -8.42
C VAL A 104 6.05 -10.22 -9.23
N VAL A 105 6.52 -9.03 -9.58
CA VAL A 105 7.75 -8.84 -10.35
C VAL A 105 8.84 -8.36 -9.39
N GLN A 106 9.90 -9.15 -9.27
CA GLN A 106 11.01 -8.85 -8.38
C GLN A 106 11.98 -7.89 -9.06
N GLN A 107 12.18 -6.73 -8.46
CA GLN A 107 13.13 -5.72 -8.88
C GLN A 107 13.69 -5.04 -7.62
N THR A 108 14.23 -3.81 -7.76
CA THR A 108 14.58 -2.97 -6.62
C THR A 108 13.37 -2.75 -5.72
N HIS A 109 12.21 -2.56 -6.34
CA HIS A 109 10.90 -2.53 -5.67
C HIS A 109 10.08 -3.70 -6.17
N ASP A 110 9.30 -4.31 -5.29
CA ASP A 110 8.32 -5.30 -5.70
C ASP A 110 7.15 -4.58 -6.37
N THR A 111 6.79 -5.04 -7.55
CA THR A 111 5.68 -4.48 -8.31
C THR A 111 4.60 -5.55 -8.45
N VAL A 112 3.37 -5.18 -8.15
CA VAL A 112 2.23 -6.08 -8.28
C VAL A 112 1.31 -5.54 -9.35
N GLU A 113 1.01 -6.37 -10.35
CA GLU A 113 0.12 -6.04 -11.45
C GLU A 113 -1.14 -6.89 -11.41
N ARG A 114 -2.26 -6.26 -11.78
CA ARG A 114 -3.49 -7.03 -11.99
C ARG A 114 -3.37 -7.82 -13.28
N MET A 115 -3.55 -9.11 -13.20
CA MET A 115 -3.58 -10.00 -14.36
C MET A 115 -5.01 -10.15 -14.88
N GLN A 116 -5.13 -10.13 -16.17
CA GLN A 116 -6.40 -10.37 -16.83
C GLN A 116 -6.53 -11.80 -17.28
#